data_c9f4a578d27a2577acd917398eeaa580
#
_entry.id   c9f4a578d27a2577acd917398eeaa580
#
_cell.length_a   1.000
_cell.length_b   1.000
_cell.length_c   1.000
_cell.angle_alpha   90.00
_cell.angle_beta   90.00
_cell.angle_gamma   90.00
#
_symmetry.space_group_name_H-M   'P 1'
#
loop_
_entity.id
_entity.type
_entity.pdbx_description
1 polymer ?
#
loop_
_entity_poly.entity_id
_entity_poly.type
_entity_poly.pdbx_seq_one_letter_code
_entity_poly.pdbx_strand_id
1 'polypeptide(L)'
;MRNCKGKMSKSEIMTILLCYHFGSFRNFKHYYLFFIEEHLASYFLYAVSYTCFVELMPCVFFDLMPFMRIQGFGKCMGISFVDSTMIPVCHNMRRKFNKVFDELTKNGKGTMGWCPGLKLHLLCNEIGDVLMFCLTPTNEDDRNPRVWKVFTKVLYGKVFADKG
;
A
#
# COMPACT_ATOMS: atom_id res chain seq x y z
N MET A 1 17.80 -17.20 -8.39
CA MET A 1 17.61 -15.75 -8.53
C MET A 1 18.40 -15.28 -9.74
N ARG A 2 17.76 -14.75 -10.77
CA ARG A 2 18.45 -14.05 -11.86
C ARG A 2 19.05 -12.78 -11.25
N ASN A 3 20.33 -12.57 -11.47
CA ASN A 3 21.04 -11.40 -10.95
C ASN A 3 20.70 -10.18 -11.84
N CYS A 4 19.54 -9.56 -11.61
CA CYS A 4 19.10 -8.37 -12.33
C CYS A 4 19.88 -7.13 -11.84
N LYS A 5 21.18 -7.10 -12.09
CA LYS A 5 21.99 -5.88 -11.92
C LYS A 5 21.68 -4.89 -13.04
N GLY A 6 20.47 -4.32 -12.99
CA GLY A 6 20.10 -3.22 -13.86
C GLY A 6 20.80 -1.92 -13.44
N LYS A 7 21.05 -1.03 -14.40
CA LYS A 7 21.53 0.32 -14.12
C LYS A 7 20.43 1.28 -13.63
N MET A 8 19.21 0.78 -13.47
CA MET A 8 18.07 1.57 -13.03
C MET A 8 18.27 2.03 -11.59
N SER A 9 18.13 3.32 -11.36
CA SER A 9 18.27 3.92 -10.04
C SER A 9 17.03 3.67 -9.17
N LYS A 10 17.19 3.72 -7.85
CA LYS A 10 16.07 3.63 -6.91
C LYS A 10 15.01 4.72 -7.14
N SER A 11 15.45 5.93 -7.50
CA SER A 11 14.54 7.04 -7.81
C SER A 11 13.66 6.74 -9.02
N GLU A 12 14.22 6.17 -10.09
CA GLU A 12 13.46 5.76 -11.28
C GLU A 12 12.43 4.68 -10.93
N ILE A 13 12.81 3.67 -10.12
CA ILE A 13 11.90 2.61 -9.68
C ILE A 13 10.75 3.22 -8.85
N MET A 14 11.05 4.10 -7.89
CA MET A 14 10.04 4.79 -7.08
C MET A 14 9.12 5.65 -7.94
N THR A 15 9.67 6.40 -8.90
CA THR A 15 8.90 7.23 -9.82
C THR A 15 7.91 6.39 -10.63
N ILE A 16 8.35 5.28 -11.19
CA ILE A 16 7.49 4.37 -11.95
C ILE A 16 6.36 3.81 -11.07
N LEU A 17 6.66 3.41 -9.83
CA LEU A 17 5.66 2.92 -8.90
C LEU A 17 4.61 3.99 -8.53
N LEU A 18 5.06 5.20 -8.27
CA LEU A 18 4.15 6.32 -7.91
C LEU A 18 3.31 6.75 -9.12
N CYS A 19 3.91 6.90 -10.30
CA CYS A 19 3.21 7.32 -11.51
C CYS A 19 2.12 6.33 -11.96
N TYR A 20 2.22 5.05 -11.63
CA TYR A 20 1.16 4.08 -11.89
C TYR A 20 -0.19 4.51 -11.29
N HIS A 21 -0.17 5.09 -10.09
CA HIS A 21 -1.38 5.49 -9.38
C HIS A 21 -2.03 6.78 -9.92
N PHE A 22 -1.31 7.55 -10.72
CA PHE A 22 -1.85 8.75 -11.40
C PHE A 22 -2.48 8.43 -12.76
N GLY A 23 -2.24 7.23 -13.30
CA GLY A 23 -2.76 6.79 -14.57
C GLY A 23 -4.04 5.95 -14.46
N SER A 24 -4.78 5.84 -15.56
CA SER A 24 -6.00 5.02 -15.66
C SER A 24 -5.72 3.56 -16.03
N PHE A 25 -4.56 3.03 -15.71
CA PHE A 25 -4.14 1.70 -16.12
C PHE A 25 -4.79 0.60 -15.28
N ARG A 26 -5.40 -0.38 -15.93
CA ARG A 26 -6.10 -1.49 -15.27
C ARG A 26 -5.18 -2.41 -14.47
N ASN A 27 -3.94 -2.60 -14.93
CA ASN A 27 -2.95 -3.43 -14.25
C ASN A 27 -1.54 -2.92 -14.49
N PHE A 28 -0.66 -3.21 -13.55
CA PHE A 28 0.72 -2.73 -13.54
C PHE A 28 1.55 -3.27 -14.72
N LYS A 29 1.33 -4.52 -15.15
CA LYS A 29 2.07 -5.10 -16.28
C LYS A 29 1.78 -4.33 -17.57
N HIS A 30 0.51 -4.02 -17.85
CA HIS A 30 0.13 -3.24 -19.03
C HIS A 30 0.72 -1.82 -18.98
N TYR A 31 0.65 -1.16 -17.80
CA TYR A 31 1.29 0.13 -17.59
C TYR A 31 2.78 0.08 -17.90
N TYR A 32 3.52 -0.89 -17.35
CA TYR A 32 4.95 -0.98 -17.53
C TYR A 32 5.34 -1.23 -18.97
N LEU A 33 4.77 -2.27 -19.61
CA LEU A 33 5.13 -2.65 -20.98
C LEU A 33 4.72 -1.61 -22.02
N PHE A 34 3.52 -1.02 -21.85
CA PHE A 34 3.00 -0.09 -22.84
C PHE A 34 3.42 1.35 -22.59
N PHE A 35 3.31 1.82 -21.36
CA PHE A 35 3.55 3.23 -21.07
C PHE A 35 5.00 3.53 -20.74
N ILE A 36 5.67 2.70 -19.93
CA ILE A 36 7.08 2.94 -19.57
C ILE A 36 8.01 2.54 -20.70
N GLU A 37 7.92 1.31 -21.24
CA GLU A 37 8.86 0.82 -22.25
C GLU A 37 8.64 1.45 -23.63
N GLU A 38 7.41 1.85 -24.00
CA GLU A 38 7.14 2.44 -25.32
C GLU A 38 7.07 3.97 -25.28
N HIS A 39 6.26 4.55 -24.38
CA HIS A 39 6.01 5.99 -24.41
C HIS A 39 7.01 6.82 -23.60
N LEU A 40 7.53 6.27 -22.51
CA LEU A 40 8.49 6.96 -21.64
C LEU A 40 9.92 6.39 -21.74
N ALA A 41 10.23 5.64 -22.78
CA ALA A 41 11.56 5.06 -23.00
C ALA A 41 12.70 6.10 -22.98
N SER A 42 12.44 7.32 -23.46
CA SER A 42 13.41 8.42 -23.46
C SER A 42 13.75 8.94 -22.05
N TYR A 43 12.85 8.77 -21.10
CA TYR A 43 13.06 9.17 -19.69
C TYR A 43 13.68 8.07 -18.85
N PHE A 44 13.47 6.81 -19.23
CA PHE A 44 13.96 5.63 -18.51
C PHE A 44 14.92 4.80 -19.39
N LEU A 45 16.05 5.40 -19.75
CA LEU A 45 17.03 4.80 -20.67
C LEU A 45 17.55 3.43 -20.23
N TYR A 46 17.51 3.14 -18.95
CA TYR A 46 17.95 1.88 -18.36
C TYR A 46 16.79 1.02 -17.88
N ALA A 47 15.59 1.23 -18.42
CA ALA A 47 14.44 0.40 -18.10
C ALA A 47 14.78 -1.08 -18.31
N VAL A 48 14.50 -1.89 -17.33
CA VAL A 48 14.72 -3.34 -17.35
C VAL A 48 13.45 -4.05 -17.78
N SER A 49 13.52 -5.31 -18.18
CA SER A 49 12.33 -6.09 -18.50
C SER A 49 11.35 -6.09 -17.31
N TYR A 50 10.04 -6.21 -17.58
CA TYR A 50 9.01 -6.25 -16.56
C TYR A 50 9.31 -7.23 -15.42
N THR A 51 9.78 -8.44 -15.76
CA THR A 51 10.11 -9.46 -14.74
C THR A 51 11.23 -9.00 -13.81
N CYS A 52 12.29 -8.40 -14.37
CA CYS A 52 13.37 -7.80 -13.59
C CYS A 52 12.86 -6.62 -12.73
N PHE A 53 11.99 -5.79 -13.29
CA PHE A 53 11.43 -4.67 -12.53
C PHE A 53 10.67 -5.14 -11.30
N VAL A 54 9.83 -6.17 -11.45
CA VAL A 54 9.09 -6.77 -10.32
C VAL A 54 10.04 -7.29 -9.23
N GLU A 55 11.18 -7.87 -9.62
CA GLU A 55 12.20 -8.31 -8.67
C GLU A 55 12.93 -7.15 -7.97
N LEU A 56 12.97 -5.96 -8.58
CA LEU A 56 13.57 -4.75 -8.00
C LEU A 56 12.62 -3.98 -7.06
N MET A 57 11.30 -4.12 -7.21
CA MET A 57 10.33 -3.41 -6.38
C MET A 57 10.59 -3.52 -4.86
N PRO A 58 10.91 -4.69 -4.29
CA PRO A 58 11.18 -4.80 -2.85
C PRO A 58 12.38 -3.98 -2.39
N CYS A 59 13.36 -3.71 -3.28
CA CYS A 59 14.57 -2.98 -2.93
C CYS A 59 14.31 -1.50 -2.57
N VAL A 60 13.21 -0.92 -3.06
CA VAL A 60 12.86 0.49 -2.80
C VAL A 60 11.82 0.65 -1.68
N PHE A 61 11.37 -0.44 -1.08
CA PHE A 61 10.35 -0.38 -0.03
C PHE A 61 10.78 0.49 1.15
N PHE A 62 12.01 0.31 1.63
CA PHE A 62 12.53 1.08 2.77
C PHE A 62 12.84 2.54 2.41
N ASP A 63 13.03 2.86 1.15
CA ASP A 63 13.22 4.25 0.68
C ASP A 63 11.86 4.94 0.46
N LEU A 64 10.86 4.17 -0.02
CA LEU A 64 9.51 4.68 -0.28
C LEU A 64 8.78 5.05 1.03
N MET A 65 8.97 4.30 2.10
CA MET A 65 8.30 4.57 3.38
C MET A 65 8.66 5.94 3.99
N PRO A 66 9.95 6.34 4.14
CA PRO A 66 10.30 7.67 4.58
C PRO A 66 9.81 8.77 3.62
N PHE A 67 9.90 8.53 2.31
CA PHE A 67 9.40 9.47 1.30
C PHE A 67 7.91 9.75 1.50
N MET A 68 7.08 8.71 1.61
CA MET A 68 5.66 8.86 1.88
C MET A 68 5.38 9.59 3.20
N ARG A 69 6.20 9.32 4.23
CA ARG A 69 6.03 9.95 5.54
C ARG A 69 6.33 11.45 5.53
N ILE A 70 7.29 11.88 4.72
CA ILE A 70 7.70 13.29 4.63
C ILE A 70 6.80 14.08 3.68
N GLN A 71 6.41 13.49 2.55
CA GLN A 71 5.70 14.17 1.47
C GLN A 71 4.22 13.84 1.40
N GLY A 72 3.82 12.66 1.87
CA GLY A 72 2.46 12.15 1.70
C GLY A 72 1.58 12.27 2.94
N PHE A 73 2.16 12.50 4.13
CA PHE A 73 1.38 12.61 5.36
C PHE A 73 1.13 14.06 5.73
N GLY A 74 -0.14 14.35 6.06
CA GLY A 74 -0.56 15.62 6.59
C GLY A 74 -0.23 15.81 8.07
N LYS A 75 -0.66 16.94 8.62
CA LYS A 75 -0.57 17.26 10.04
C LYS A 75 -1.94 17.19 10.71
N CYS A 76 -2.00 16.70 11.94
CA CYS A 76 -3.22 16.78 12.74
C CYS A 76 -3.56 18.26 13.01
N MET A 77 -4.82 18.64 12.80
CA MET A 77 -5.31 20.00 13.02
C MET A 77 -6.35 20.09 14.14
N GLY A 78 -6.49 19.03 14.92
CA GLY A 78 -7.38 18.96 16.07
C GLY A 78 -8.65 18.14 15.85
N ILE A 79 -9.02 17.86 14.60
CA ILE A 79 -10.10 16.94 14.23
C ILE A 79 -9.50 15.85 13.34
N SER A 80 -9.79 14.60 13.67
CA SER A 80 -9.31 13.47 12.89
C SER A 80 -10.41 12.42 12.70
N PHE A 81 -10.33 11.69 11.62
CA PHE A 81 -11.26 10.63 11.25
C PHE A 81 -10.50 9.31 11.12
N VAL A 82 -11.05 8.27 11.71
CA VAL A 82 -10.52 6.90 11.59
C VAL A 82 -11.51 6.06 10.79
N ASP A 83 -11.01 5.41 9.78
CA ASP A 83 -11.75 4.42 8.99
C ASP A 83 -10.90 3.19 8.75
N SER A 84 -11.55 2.08 8.44
CA SER A 84 -10.85 0.84 8.11
C SER A 84 -11.46 0.16 6.89
N THR A 85 -10.60 -0.34 6.04
CA THR A 85 -11.01 -1.08 4.85
C THR A 85 -10.28 -2.41 4.76
N MET A 86 -10.99 -3.43 4.25
CA MET A 86 -10.41 -4.75 4.06
C MET A 86 -9.76 -4.85 2.69
N ILE A 87 -8.52 -5.31 2.67
CA ILE A 87 -7.75 -5.62 1.46
C ILE A 87 -7.73 -7.14 1.31
N PRO A 88 -8.59 -7.73 0.46
CA PRO A 88 -8.59 -9.16 0.21
C PRO A 88 -7.31 -9.56 -0.54
N VAL A 89 -6.62 -10.59 -0.05
CA VAL A 89 -5.40 -11.10 -0.67
C VAL A 89 -5.73 -12.12 -1.77
N CYS A 90 -6.77 -12.92 -1.56
CA CYS A 90 -7.25 -13.84 -2.57
C CYS A 90 -8.73 -14.19 -2.33
N HIS A 91 -9.35 -14.75 -3.36
CA HIS A 91 -10.70 -15.28 -3.22
C HIS A 91 -10.72 -16.46 -2.24
N ASN A 92 -11.79 -16.60 -1.45
CA ASN A 92 -11.91 -17.60 -0.39
C ASN A 92 -11.65 -19.05 -0.90
N MET A 93 -12.07 -19.37 -2.11
CA MET A 93 -11.81 -20.69 -2.73
C MET A 93 -10.33 -20.98 -2.96
N ARG A 94 -9.48 -19.95 -3.08
CA ARG A 94 -8.03 -20.09 -3.27
C ARG A 94 -7.22 -20.03 -1.98
N ARG A 95 -7.86 -19.90 -0.83
CA ARG A 95 -7.21 -19.77 0.47
C ARG A 95 -6.15 -20.84 0.74
N LYS A 96 -6.49 -22.09 0.49
CA LYS A 96 -5.58 -23.24 0.74
C LYS A 96 -4.34 -23.26 -0.17
N PHE A 97 -4.39 -22.53 -1.28
CA PHE A 97 -3.30 -22.46 -2.27
C PHE A 97 -2.44 -21.21 -2.12
N ASN A 98 -2.87 -20.23 -1.32
CA ASN A 98 -2.14 -18.99 -1.10
C ASN A 98 -1.12 -19.18 0.02
N LYS A 99 0.10 -19.55 -0.35
CA LYS A 99 1.21 -19.73 0.60
C LYS A 99 1.98 -18.45 0.91
N VAL A 100 1.86 -17.43 0.05
CA VAL A 100 2.71 -16.22 0.13
C VAL A 100 2.36 -15.35 1.34
N PHE A 101 1.07 -15.27 1.69
CA PHE A 101 0.58 -14.42 2.78
C PHE A 101 -0.06 -15.22 3.92
N ASP A 102 0.16 -16.53 4.00
CA ASP A 102 -0.53 -17.42 4.94
C ASP A 102 -0.28 -17.03 6.40
N GLU A 103 0.95 -16.64 6.72
CA GLU A 103 1.33 -16.20 8.06
C GLU A 103 0.82 -14.79 8.41
N LEU A 104 0.64 -13.92 7.41
CA LEU A 104 0.29 -12.51 7.60
C LEU A 104 -1.21 -12.27 7.55
N THR A 105 -1.98 -13.17 6.92
CA THR A 105 -3.41 -12.98 6.72
C THR A 105 -4.24 -13.90 7.60
N LYS A 106 -5.34 -13.39 8.07
CA LYS A 106 -6.37 -14.16 8.76
C LYS A 106 -7.69 -14.00 8.02
N ASN A 107 -8.64 -14.90 8.27
CA ASN A 107 -9.98 -14.75 7.71
C ASN A 107 -10.74 -13.69 8.48
N GLY A 108 -11.27 -12.75 7.75
CA GLY A 108 -12.21 -11.77 8.26
C GLY A 108 -13.49 -11.72 7.43
N LYS A 109 -14.55 -11.20 8.02
CA LYS A 109 -15.82 -10.95 7.35
C LYS A 109 -15.84 -9.51 6.85
N GLY A 110 -15.85 -9.32 5.54
CA GLY A 110 -16.06 -8.02 4.92
C GLY A 110 -17.42 -7.91 4.28
N THR A 111 -17.68 -6.82 3.58
CA THR A 111 -18.93 -6.57 2.83
C THR A 111 -19.19 -7.63 1.77
N MET A 112 -18.16 -8.24 1.21
CA MET A 112 -18.24 -9.31 0.21
C MET A 112 -18.16 -10.74 0.81
N GLY A 113 -18.32 -10.89 2.12
CA GLY A 113 -18.25 -12.18 2.80
C GLY A 113 -16.89 -12.47 3.44
N TRP A 114 -16.64 -13.73 3.77
CA TRP A 114 -15.40 -14.17 4.40
C TRP A 114 -14.27 -14.30 3.39
N CYS A 115 -13.15 -13.63 3.60
CA CYS A 115 -11.96 -13.82 2.80
C CYS A 115 -10.68 -13.63 3.64
N PRO A 116 -9.58 -14.27 3.24
CA PRO A 116 -8.27 -14.00 3.82
C PRO A 116 -7.76 -12.65 3.31
N GLY A 117 -7.26 -11.83 4.21
CA GLY A 117 -6.80 -10.50 3.85
C GLY A 117 -6.10 -9.77 4.97
N LEU A 118 -5.82 -8.51 4.69
CA LEU A 118 -5.33 -7.52 5.63
C LEU A 118 -6.40 -6.44 5.81
N LYS A 119 -6.42 -5.82 6.95
CA LYS A 119 -7.24 -4.66 7.26
C LYS A 119 -6.35 -3.43 7.31
N LEU A 120 -6.64 -2.47 6.47
CA LEU A 120 -5.99 -1.17 6.43
C LEU A 120 -6.79 -0.21 7.30
N HIS A 121 -6.19 0.25 8.38
CA HIS A 121 -6.73 1.31 9.20
C HIS A 121 -6.08 2.62 8.76
N LEU A 122 -6.91 3.60 8.44
CA LEU A 122 -6.49 4.94 8.01
C LEU A 122 -6.89 5.97 9.06
N LEU A 123 -5.99 6.90 9.31
CA LEU A 123 -6.24 8.09 10.10
C LEU A 123 -6.05 9.29 9.20
N CYS A 124 -7.10 10.12 9.03
CA CYS A 124 -7.09 11.32 8.20
C CYS A 124 -7.43 12.55 9.03
N ASN A 125 -6.97 13.72 8.59
CA ASN A 125 -7.41 15.00 9.12
C ASN A 125 -8.73 15.47 8.48
N GLU A 126 -9.21 16.66 8.87
CA GLU A 126 -10.46 17.25 8.40
C GLU A 126 -10.46 17.66 6.92
N ILE A 127 -9.29 17.82 6.31
CA ILE A 127 -9.15 18.10 4.88
C ILE A 127 -8.88 16.86 4.02
N GLY A 128 -8.82 15.68 4.66
CA GLY A 128 -8.64 14.40 3.97
C GLY A 128 -7.18 13.95 3.82
N ASP A 129 -6.21 14.67 4.39
CA ASP A 129 -4.83 14.19 4.36
C ASP A 129 -4.65 12.99 5.27
N VAL A 130 -3.92 11.99 4.82
CA VAL A 130 -3.54 10.83 5.63
C VAL A 130 -2.52 11.25 6.69
N LEU A 131 -2.84 11.04 7.95
CA LEU A 131 -1.94 11.30 9.08
C LEU A 131 -1.09 10.07 9.41
N MET A 132 -1.72 8.90 9.36
CA MET A 132 -1.10 7.62 9.69
C MET A 132 -1.92 6.49 9.10
N PHE A 133 -1.29 5.35 8.88
CA PHE A 133 -1.97 4.10 8.59
C PHE A 133 -1.37 2.93 9.36
N CYS A 134 -2.17 1.88 9.51
CA CYS A 134 -1.74 0.62 10.12
C CYS A 134 -2.36 -0.55 9.36
N LEU A 135 -1.59 -1.60 9.16
CA LEU A 135 -2.07 -2.85 8.57
C LEU A 135 -2.15 -3.91 9.66
N THR A 136 -3.30 -4.58 9.74
CA THR A 136 -3.53 -5.72 10.64
C THR A 136 -4.12 -6.90 9.87
N PRO A 137 -4.06 -8.12 10.39
CA PRO A 137 -4.86 -9.22 9.87
C PRO A 137 -6.36 -8.87 9.92
N THR A 138 -7.16 -9.36 8.97
CA THR A 138 -8.59 -9.03 8.86
C THR A 138 -9.46 -9.42 10.06
N ASN A 139 -9.01 -10.32 10.89
CA ASN A 139 -9.73 -10.73 12.11
C ASN A 139 -9.52 -9.78 13.29
N GLU A 140 -8.66 -8.77 13.15
CA GLU A 140 -8.41 -7.77 14.20
C GLU A 140 -9.58 -6.77 14.25
N ASP A 141 -10.00 -6.42 15.48
CA ASP A 141 -11.01 -5.40 15.72
C ASP A 141 -10.41 -3.99 15.53
N ASP A 142 -11.22 -3.04 15.06
CA ASP A 142 -10.82 -1.64 14.89
C ASP A 142 -10.50 -0.96 16.24
N ARG A 143 -11.01 -1.53 17.34
CA ARG A 143 -10.75 -1.11 18.71
C ARG A 143 -9.47 -1.70 19.29
N ASN A 144 -8.68 -2.47 18.50
CA ASN A 144 -7.48 -3.11 19.00
C ASN A 144 -6.51 -2.06 19.56
N PRO A 145 -6.05 -2.21 20.83
CA PRO A 145 -5.11 -1.29 21.46
C PRO A 145 -3.80 -1.10 20.67
N ARG A 146 -3.39 -2.08 19.87
CA ARG A 146 -2.18 -1.98 19.03
C ARG A 146 -2.34 -0.91 17.95
N VAL A 147 -3.50 -0.84 17.30
CA VAL A 147 -3.81 0.18 16.29
C VAL A 147 -3.82 1.57 16.93
N TRP A 148 -4.53 1.70 18.04
CA TRP A 148 -4.63 2.96 18.78
C TRP A 148 -3.30 3.44 19.32
N LYS A 149 -2.42 2.54 19.78
CA LYS A 149 -1.06 2.89 20.21
C LYS A 149 -0.22 3.53 19.09
N VAL A 150 -0.49 3.18 17.84
CA VAL A 150 0.18 3.80 16.68
C VAL A 150 -0.42 5.18 16.42
N PHE A 151 -1.74 5.29 16.43
CA PHE A 151 -2.47 6.52 16.10
C PHE A 151 -2.28 7.62 17.15
N THR A 152 -2.28 7.28 18.43
CA THR A 152 -2.11 8.24 19.53
C THR A 152 -0.80 9.02 19.47
N LYS A 153 0.21 8.54 18.74
CA LYS A 153 1.48 9.24 18.56
C LYS A 153 1.38 10.52 17.74
N VAL A 154 0.36 10.63 16.89
CA VAL A 154 0.16 11.76 15.96
C VAL A 154 -1.14 12.51 16.21
N LEU A 155 -1.99 11.99 17.09
CA LEU A 155 -3.30 12.54 17.38
C LEU A 155 -3.26 13.57 18.51
N TYR A 156 -4.02 14.65 18.32
CA TYR A 156 -4.50 15.51 19.40
C TYR A 156 -5.92 16.01 19.06
N GLY A 157 -6.66 16.44 20.08
CA GLY A 157 -8.03 16.94 19.89
C GLY A 157 -9.10 15.86 19.81
N LYS A 158 -10.02 15.98 18.84
CA LYS A 158 -11.18 15.10 18.70
C LYS A 158 -10.95 14.06 17.60
N VAL A 159 -11.38 12.84 17.87
CA VAL A 159 -11.31 11.73 16.90
C VAL A 159 -12.73 11.20 16.66
N PHE A 160 -13.08 11.07 15.41
CA PHE A 160 -14.33 10.49 14.97
C PHE A 160 -14.04 9.16 14.28
N ALA A 161 -14.79 8.14 14.65
CA ALA A 161 -14.73 6.83 14.02
C ALA A 161 -16.16 6.39 13.67
N ASP A 162 -16.30 5.66 12.58
CA ASP A 162 -17.60 5.07 12.25
C ASP A 162 -17.95 4.00 13.27
N LYS A 163 -19.26 3.91 13.56
CA LYS A 163 -19.79 2.89 14.44
C LYS A 163 -20.05 1.66 13.58
N GLY A 164 -19.02 0.83 13.38
CA GLY A 164 -19.15 -0.44 12.69
C GLY A 164 -20.20 -1.39 13.31
#